data_e95c06e97275417d579344dfc146c644
#
_entry.id   e95c06e97275417d579344dfc146c644
#
_cell.length_a   1.000
_cell.length_b   1.000
_cell.length_c   1.000
_cell.angle_alpha   90.00
_cell.angle_beta   90.00
_cell.angle_gamma   90.00
#
_symmetry.space_group_name_H-M   'P 1'
#
loop_
_entity.id
_entity.type
_entity.pdbx_description
1 polymer ?
#
loop_
_entity_poly.entity_id
_entity_poly.type
_entity_poly.pdbx_seq_one_letter_code
_entity_poly.pdbx_strand_id
1 'polypeptide(L)'
;MTINELYNKRASAWEEAKKFLDTHTQENGTMSAEDAQTYERMENDIKNLTAQIERQQRLEDMENSMKQPIGTPIIHRPGAGAGEGAERMTTASKEYHKSFFDGMRGKFKNTADVLSVGVAADGGYTVPDEFANMIIEGLKEDGVMRRLATTINTNSGTLKIPSAGDDAVATWTDEKAAYSQTDVSFGQVTLSHHKLGAIIKATEELLNDSAFNIEAYIQRALTRAIGVAEEAAFITGTGVDPQDDRPTGVITDATGLLTCATPGTIKADDIINLIYDLKAPYRKRAVFMTNDATLAGIRKLKDGNGIYMWQPALTQGQPDRLMGYPVETSPEYPVLGATAGTYVPLLFGDFSWYYIAERKGMTIKALNELFAVNGQVGFLVTERVDGKLILPEAVRKLSTTIS
;
A
#
# COMPACT_ATOMS: atom_id res chain seq x y z
N MET A 1 -39.99 -5.23 -20.96
CA MET A 1 -40.06 -6.29 -19.93
C MET A 1 -38.73 -6.40 -19.25
N THR A 2 -38.70 -6.44 -17.94
CA THR A 2 -37.47 -6.64 -17.20
C THR A 2 -37.04 -8.11 -17.26
N ILE A 3 -35.73 -8.39 -17.11
CA ILE A 3 -35.19 -9.76 -17.07
C ILE A 3 -35.91 -10.60 -16.00
N ASN A 4 -36.18 -10.01 -14.84
CA ASN A 4 -36.90 -10.70 -13.75
C ASN A 4 -38.32 -11.08 -14.11
N GLU A 5 -39.04 -10.27 -14.89
CA GLU A 5 -40.38 -10.59 -15.39
C GLU A 5 -40.34 -11.76 -16.38
N LEU A 6 -39.31 -11.84 -17.22
CA LEU A 6 -39.14 -12.95 -18.16
C LEU A 6 -38.79 -14.26 -17.44
N TYR A 7 -37.95 -14.20 -16.38
CA TYR A 7 -37.69 -15.38 -15.54
C TYR A 7 -38.93 -15.90 -14.85
N ASN A 8 -39.76 -15.01 -14.29
CA ASN A 8 -41.01 -15.39 -13.63
C ASN A 8 -42.02 -16.01 -14.63
N LYS A 9 -42.11 -15.44 -15.83
CA LYS A 9 -42.96 -16.02 -16.89
C LYS A 9 -42.50 -17.39 -17.35
N ARG A 10 -41.16 -17.57 -17.50
CA ARG A 10 -40.63 -18.89 -17.85
C ARG A 10 -40.89 -19.92 -16.76
N ALA A 11 -40.74 -19.52 -15.48
CA ALA A 11 -41.01 -20.42 -14.36
C ALA A 11 -42.50 -20.83 -14.30
N SER A 12 -43.43 -19.89 -14.48
CA SER A 12 -44.87 -20.22 -14.51
C SER A 12 -45.23 -21.10 -15.71
N ALA A 13 -44.69 -20.81 -16.90
CA ALA A 13 -44.90 -21.64 -18.08
C ALA A 13 -44.38 -23.08 -17.91
N TRP A 14 -43.22 -23.22 -17.22
CA TRP A 14 -42.69 -24.53 -16.88
C TRP A 14 -43.52 -25.29 -15.89
N GLU A 15 -44.06 -24.66 -14.85
CA GLU A 15 -44.95 -25.28 -13.89
C GLU A 15 -46.27 -25.69 -14.53
N GLU A 16 -46.84 -24.88 -15.44
CA GLU A 16 -48.02 -25.21 -16.21
C GLU A 16 -47.79 -26.42 -17.13
N ALA A 17 -46.68 -26.44 -17.86
CA ALA A 17 -46.31 -27.57 -18.71
C ALA A 17 -46.12 -28.87 -17.90
N LYS A 18 -45.50 -28.77 -16.69
CA LYS A 18 -45.31 -29.91 -15.80
C LYS A 18 -46.64 -30.45 -15.28
N LYS A 19 -47.55 -29.56 -14.81
CA LYS A 19 -48.88 -29.94 -14.37
C LYS A 19 -49.72 -30.57 -15.51
N PHE A 20 -49.60 -30.04 -16.72
CA PHE A 20 -50.26 -30.59 -17.89
C PHE A 20 -49.76 -31.98 -18.19
N LEU A 21 -48.45 -32.24 -18.11
CA LEU A 21 -47.84 -33.54 -18.31
C LEU A 21 -48.35 -34.55 -17.27
N ASP A 22 -48.36 -34.15 -15.99
CA ASP A 22 -48.80 -35.02 -14.87
C ASP A 22 -50.28 -35.37 -14.95
N THR A 23 -51.13 -34.48 -15.55
CA THR A 23 -52.58 -34.67 -15.60
C THR A 23 -53.03 -35.46 -16.85
N HIS A 24 -52.31 -35.36 -17.98
CA HIS A 24 -52.69 -35.92 -19.28
C HIS A 24 -51.85 -37.11 -19.73
N THR A 25 -50.88 -37.55 -18.91
CA THR A 25 -50.15 -38.77 -19.16
C THR A 25 -50.94 -39.97 -18.63
N GLN A 26 -51.34 -40.91 -19.51
CA GLN A 26 -52.03 -42.13 -19.13
C GLN A 26 -51.07 -43.08 -18.40
N GLU A 27 -51.63 -44.10 -17.67
CA GLU A 27 -50.84 -45.11 -16.95
C GLU A 27 -49.84 -45.87 -17.83
N ASN A 28 -50.02 -45.86 -19.13
CA ASN A 28 -49.13 -46.49 -20.13
C ASN A 28 -48.01 -45.57 -20.63
N GLY A 29 -47.86 -44.33 -20.07
CA GLY A 29 -46.83 -43.35 -20.48
C GLY A 29 -47.10 -42.69 -21.84
N THR A 30 -48.27 -42.87 -22.46
CA THR A 30 -48.66 -42.27 -23.74
C THR A 30 -49.66 -41.12 -23.53
N MET A 31 -49.52 -40.08 -24.36
CA MET A 31 -50.47 -38.95 -24.43
C MET A 31 -51.34 -39.05 -25.67
N SER A 32 -52.52 -38.42 -25.65
CA SER A 32 -53.32 -38.28 -26.87
C SER A 32 -52.60 -37.37 -27.88
N ALA A 33 -52.94 -37.52 -29.18
CA ALA A 33 -52.32 -36.72 -30.23
C ALA A 33 -52.62 -35.20 -30.08
N GLU A 34 -53.74 -34.83 -29.49
CA GLU A 34 -54.13 -33.44 -29.22
C GLU A 34 -53.35 -32.88 -28.02
N ASP A 35 -53.18 -33.68 -26.98
CA ASP A 35 -52.42 -33.28 -25.78
C ASP A 35 -50.93 -33.17 -26.09
N ALA A 36 -50.38 -34.05 -26.93
CA ALA A 36 -49.02 -33.99 -27.41
C ALA A 36 -48.73 -32.68 -28.18
N GLN A 37 -49.63 -32.25 -29.06
CA GLN A 37 -49.54 -30.99 -29.76
C GLN A 37 -49.61 -29.77 -28.82
N THR A 38 -50.43 -29.87 -27.78
CA THR A 38 -50.59 -28.80 -26.79
C THR A 38 -49.32 -28.69 -25.92
N TYR A 39 -48.73 -29.82 -25.52
CA TYR A 39 -47.48 -29.86 -24.79
C TYR A 39 -46.33 -29.33 -25.64
N GLU A 40 -46.22 -29.66 -26.92
CA GLU A 40 -45.21 -29.16 -27.84
C GLU A 40 -45.31 -27.63 -27.99
N ARG A 41 -46.52 -27.05 -27.98
CA ARG A 41 -46.68 -25.57 -27.97
C ARG A 41 -46.12 -24.95 -26.68
N MET A 42 -46.44 -25.54 -25.51
CA MET A 42 -45.90 -25.08 -24.21
C MET A 42 -44.38 -25.18 -24.17
N GLU A 43 -43.80 -26.25 -24.69
CA GLU A 43 -42.32 -26.39 -24.78
C GLU A 43 -41.69 -25.34 -25.70
N ASN A 44 -42.33 -25.03 -26.83
CA ASN A 44 -41.83 -23.98 -27.73
C ASN A 44 -41.96 -22.59 -27.10
N ASP A 45 -42.98 -22.33 -26.31
CA ASP A 45 -43.12 -21.06 -25.57
C ASP A 45 -42.02 -20.90 -24.52
N ILE A 46 -41.64 -21.97 -23.82
CA ILE A 46 -40.51 -21.98 -22.87
C ILE A 46 -39.18 -21.74 -23.59
N LYS A 47 -38.97 -22.37 -24.76
CA LYS A 47 -37.79 -22.14 -25.59
C LYS A 47 -37.70 -20.68 -26.06
N ASN A 48 -38.84 -20.11 -26.50
CA ASN A 48 -38.91 -18.73 -26.92
C ASN A 48 -38.57 -17.74 -25.78
N LEU A 49 -39.12 -17.99 -24.57
CA LEU A 49 -38.81 -17.19 -23.38
C LEU A 49 -37.34 -17.29 -23.00
N THR A 50 -36.73 -18.47 -23.10
CA THR A 50 -35.30 -18.67 -22.84
C THR A 50 -34.47 -17.87 -23.82
N ALA A 51 -34.77 -17.91 -25.12
CA ALA A 51 -34.09 -17.13 -26.14
C ALA A 51 -34.21 -15.60 -25.94
N GLN A 52 -35.37 -15.15 -25.40
CA GLN A 52 -35.57 -13.74 -25.03
C GLN A 52 -34.72 -13.33 -23.83
N ILE A 53 -34.60 -14.17 -22.81
CA ILE A 53 -33.75 -13.94 -21.63
C ILE A 53 -32.29 -13.82 -22.05
N GLU A 54 -31.79 -14.76 -22.84
CA GLU A 54 -30.41 -14.74 -23.33
C GLU A 54 -30.08 -13.48 -24.19
N ARG A 55 -31.05 -13.03 -24.96
CA ARG A 55 -30.94 -11.82 -25.78
C ARG A 55 -30.85 -10.57 -24.90
N GLN A 56 -31.67 -10.51 -23.85
CA GLN A 56 -31.72 -9.39 -22.93
C GLN A 56 -30.45 -9.35 -22.08
N GLN A 57 -29.95 -10.50 -21.62
CA GLN A 57 -28.66 -10.60 -20.91
C GLN A 57 -27.50 -10.10 -21.77
N ARG A 58 -27.44 -10.52 -23.04
CA ARG A 58 -26.40 -10.02 -23.97
C ARG A 58 -26.47 -8.52 -24.19
N LEU A 59 -27.66 -7.92 -24.19
CA LEU A 59 -27.83 -6.48 -24.32
C LEU A 59 -27.35 -5.75 -23.06
N GLU A 60 -27.67 -6.25 -21.87
CA GLU A 60 -27.18 -5.68 -20.59
C GLU A 60 -25.65 -5.81 -20.45
N ASP A 61 -25.09 -6.94 -20.84
CA ASP A 61 -23.62 -7.13 -20.84
C ASP A 61 -22.93 -6.18 -21.83
N MET A 62 -23.49 -5.98 -23.02
CA MET A 62 -23.00 -4.98 -23.99
C MET A 62 -23.12 -3.55 -23.43
N GLU A 63 -24.25 -3.20 -22.82
CA GLU A 63 -24.47 -1.88 -22.25
C GLU A 63 -23.50 -1.60 -21.08
N ASN A 64 -23.28 -2.61 -20.23
CA ASN A 64 -22.32 -2.53 -19.13
C ASN A 64 -20.86 -2.43 -19.64
N SER A 65 -20.54 -3.13 -20.73
CA SER A 65 -19.21 -3.01 -21.35
C SER A 65 -18.98 -1.64 -22.01
N MET A 66 -20.01 -1.00 -22.53
CA MET A 66 -19.94 0.35 -23.09
C MET A 66 -19.91 1.45 -22.02
N LYS A 67 -20.41 1.20 -20.82
CA LYS A 67 -20.37 2.14 -19.70
C LYS A 67 -19.02 2.16 -18.98
N GLN A 68 -18.13 1.18 -19.24
CA GLN A 68 -16.76 1.23 -18.72
C GLN A 68 -15.95 2.25 -19.54
N PRO A 69 -15.27 3.22 -18.89
CA PRO A 69 -14.46 4.20 -19.59
C PRO A 69 -13.31 3.49 -20.30
N ILE A 70 -13.23 3.64 -21.62
CA ILE A 70 -12.16 3.11 -22.44
C ILE A 70 -10.91 3.96 -22.19
N GLY A 71 -10.10 3.55 -21.21
CA GLY A 71 -8.86 4.21 -20.79
C GLY A 71 -7.58 3.55 -21.30
N THR A 72 -7.60 2.82 -22.43
CA THR A 72 -6.37 2.29 -23.04
C THR A 72 -6.38 2.50 -24.56
N PRO A 73 -5.32 3.09 -25.15
CA PRO A 73 -5.22 3.20 -26.60
C PRO A 73 -5.10 1.81 -27.23
N ILE A 74 -6.03 1.50 -28.16
CA ILE A 74 -6.00 0.27 -28.95
C ILE A 74 -4.86 0.39 -29.96
N ILE A 75 -3.73 -0.24 -29.69
CA ILE A 75 -2.70 -0.47 -30.70
C ILE A 75 -3.08 -1.76 -31.46
N HIS A 76 -3.86 -1.62 -32.51
CA HIS A 76 -4.10 -2.70 -33.46
C HIS A 76 -2.86 -2.91 -34.31
N ARG A 77 -2.21 -4.06 -34.12
CA ARG A 77 -1.21 -4.59 -35.07
C ARG A 77 -1.96 -5.50 -36.06
N PRO A 78 -2.02 -5.18 -37.36
CA PRO A 78 -2.68 -6.05 -38.35
C PRO A 78 -1.80 -7.28 -38.57
N GLY A 79 -2.33 -8.48 -38.29
CA GLY A 79 -1.66 -9.71 -38.72
C GLY A 79 -1.62 -10.90 -37.76
N ALA A 80 -2.26 -10.88 -36.61
CA ALA A 80 -2.37 -12.07 -35.77
C ALA A 80 -3.81 -12.60 -35.79
N GLY A 81 -3.99 -13.82 -36.35
CA GLY A 81 -5.27 -14.50 -36.45
C GLY A 81 -5.92 -14.74 -35.09
N ALA A 82 -7.23 -14.56 -35.06
CA ALA A 82 -8.07 -14.82 -33.89
C ALA A 82 -8.07 -16.31 -33.55
N GLY A 83 -7.37 -16.69 -32.46
CA GLY A 83 -7.58 -17.94 -31.74
C GLY A 83 -8.60 -17.67 -30.64
N GLU A 84 -9.74 -18.37 -30.68
CA GLU A 84 -10.75 -18.36 -29.64
C GLU A 84 -10.16 -18.88 -28.32
N GLY A 85 -10.40 -18.14 -27.21
CA GLY A 85 -10.31 -18.69 -25.87
C GLY A 85 -9.09 -18.33 -25.02
N ALA A 86 -8.26 -17.33 -25.35
CA ALA A 86 -7.21 -16.88 -24.42
C ALA A 86 -7.81 -15.83 -23.46
N GLU A 87 -8.17 -16.23 -22.25
CA GLU A 87 -8.31 -15.31 -21.13
C GLU A 87 -7.04 -14.48 -21.03
N ARG A 88 -7.16 -13.15 -21.12
CA ARG A 88 -6.00 -12.25 -20.95
C ARG A 88 -5.43 -12.46 -19.57
N MET A 89 -4.27 -13.08 -19.48
CA MET A 89 -3.53 -13.23 -18.23
C MET A 89 -3.23 -11.84 -17.68
N THR A 90 -3.86 -11.51 -16.56
CA THR A 90 -3.56 -10.30 -15.80
C THR A 90 -2.50 -10.61 -14.76
N THR A 91 -1.78 -9.60 -14.25
CA THR A 91 -0.81 -9.74 -13.16
C THR A 91 -1.39 -10.37 -11.88
N ALA A 92 -2.73 -10.39 -11.76
CA ALA A 92 -3.47 -11.03 -10.67
C ALA A 92 -3.82 -12.50 -10.93
N SER A 93 -3.47 -13.10 -12.11
CA SER A 93 -3.82 -14.49 -12.40
C SER A 93 -2.84 -15.46 -11.75
N LYS A 94 -3.35 -16.61 -11.27
CA LYS A 94 -2.52 -17.68 -10.69
C LYS A 94 -1.53 -18.27 -11.70
N GLU A 95 -1.90 -18.27 -12.98
CA GLU A 95 -1.04 -18.71 -14.07
C GLU A 95 0.14 -17.77 -14.26
N TYR A 96 -0.08 -16.45 -14.17
CA TYR A 96 0.99 -15.44 -14.23
C TYR A 96 1.94 -15.61 -13.05
N HIS A 97 1.41 -15.77 -11.82
CA HIS A 97 2.19 -16.02 -10.61
C HIS A 97 3.10 -17.25 -10.76
N LYS A 98 2.54 -18.39 -11.21
CA LYS A 98 3.31 -19.60 -11.45
C LYS A 98 4.39 -19.42 -12.52
N SER A 99 4.05 -18.79 -13.64
CA SER A 99 4.98 -18.55 -14.74
C SER A 99 6.10 -17.60 -14.36
N PHE A 100 5.79 -16.59 -13.53
CA PHE A 100 6.77 -15.67 -12.98
C PHE A 100 7.83 -16.40 -12.14
N PHE A 101 7.42 -17.26 -11.21
CA PHE A 101 8.35 -18.03 -10.37
C PHE A 101 9.06 -19.17 -11.14
N ASP A 102 8.40 -19.80 -12.11
CA ASP A 102 9.07 -20.76 -13.02
C ASP A 102 10.14 -20.06 -13.87
N GLY A 103 9.86 -18.82 -14.30
CA GLY A 103 10.84 -17.95 -14.95
C GLY A 103 12.03 -17.61 -14.06
N MET A 104 11.79 -17.27 -12.79
CA MET A 104 12.83 -17.00 -11.81
C MET A 104 13.72 -18.23 -11.53
N ARG A 105 13.17 -19.44 -11.65
CA ARG A 105 13.91 -20.71 -11.51
C ARG A 105 14.64 -21.14 -12.79
N GLY A 106 14.65 -20.32 -13.85
CA GLY A 106 15.26 -20.66 -15.14
C GLY A 106 14.54 -21.74 -15.94
N LYS A 107 13.33 -22.15 -15.52
CA LYS A 107 12.53 -23.20 -16.19
C LYS A 107 11.63 -22.61 -17.27
N PHE A 108 12.21 -21.94 -18.27
CA PHE A 108 11.45 -21.40 -19.39
C PHE A 108 11.03 -22.50 -20.36
N LYS A 109 9.76 -22.89 -20.35
CA LYS A 109 9.12 -23.58 -21.47
C LYS A 109 8.15 -22.58 -22.14
N ASN A 110 8.54 -22.09 -23.32
CA ASN A 110 7.76 -21.20 -24.19
C ASN A 110 7.26 -19.90 -23.54
N THR A 111 8.12 -18.93 -23.49
CA THR A 111 7.91 -17.60 -22.87
C THR A 111 7.10 -16.61 -23.70
N ALA A 112 6.81 -16.90 -24.97
CA ALA A 112 6.20 -15.93 -25.87
C ALA A 112 4.73 -15.58 -25.55
N ASP A 113 3.97 -16.52 -24.98
CA ASP A 113 2.52 -16.34 -24.77
C ASP A 113 2.16 -15.87 -23.35
N VAL A 114 3.00 -16.18 -22.35
CA VAL A 114 2.68 -15.90 -20.93
C VAL A 114 3.19 -14.53 -20.48
N LEU A 115 4.21 -14.01 -21.13
CA LEU A 115 4.93 -12.80 -20.70
C LEU A 115 4.55 -11.54 -21.50
N SER A 116 3.56 -11.60 -22.38
CA SER A 116 3.13 -10.43 -23.18
C SER A 116 2.48 -9.31 -22.38
N VAL A 117 2.13 -9.54 -21.10
CA VAL A 117 1.38 -8.59 -20.26
C VAL A 117 2.27 -7.69 -19.39
N GLY A 118 3.57 -7.92 -19.32
CA GLY A 118 4.40 -7.15 -18.38
C GLY A 118 5.87 -7.03 -18.74
N VAL A 119 6.27 -7.32 -19.97
CA VAL A 119 7.67 -7.15 -20.39
C VAL A 119 7.93 -5.67 -20.67
N ALA A 120 8.61 -5.00 -19.75
CA ALA A 120 9.28 -3.75 -20.09
C ALA A 120 10.33 -4.04 -21.17
N ALA A 121 10.51 -3.13 -22.13
CA ALA A 121 11.49 -3.23 -23.22
C ALA A 121 12.93 -3.54 -22.75
N ASP A 122 13.21 -3.42 -21.49
CA ASP A 122 14.50 -3.61 -20.80
C ASP A 122 14.62 -4.94 -20.02
N GLY A 123 13.76 -5.95 -20.28
CA GLY A 123 13.89 -7.31 -19.69
C GLY A 123 13.51 -7.42 -18.21
N GLY A 124 12.72 -6.50 -17.67
CA GLY A 124 12.15 -6.61 -16.30
C GLY A 124 10.73 -7.17 -16.32
N TYR A 125 10.43 -8.06 -15.39
CA TYR A 125 9.07 -8.58 -15.18
C TYR A 125 8.35 -7.77 -14.11
N THR A 126 7.06 -7.45 -14.35
CA THR A 126 6.22 -6.84 -13.32
C THR A 126 5.90 -7.89 -12.27
N VAL A 127 6.01 -7.52 -11.01
CA VAL A 127 5.72 -8.42 -9.88
C VAL A 127 4.23 -8.77 -9.88
N PRO A 128 3.85 -10.05 -9.67
CA PRO A 128 2.45 -10.40 -9.44
C PRO A 128 1.84 -9.59 -8.29
N ASP A 129 0.60 -9.13 -8.45
CA ASP A 129 -0.07 -8.26 -7.49
C ASP A 129 -0.16 -8.90 -6.09
N GLU A 130 -0.39 -10.22 -6.01
CA GLU A 130 -0.40 -10.96 -4.75
C GLU A 130 0.95 -10.89 -4.02
N PHE A 131 2.04 -11.07 -4.75
CA PHE A 131 3.38 -11.03 -4.17
C PHE A 131 3.78 -9.61 -3.76
N ALA A 132 3.44 -8.60 -4.56
CA ALA A 132 3.64 -7.20 -4.20
C ALA A 132 2.86 -6.82 -2.93
N ASN A 133 1.61 -7.25 -2.81
CA ASN A 133 0.79 -7.02 -1.63
C ASN A 133 1.37 -7.69 -0.37
N MET A 134 1.89 -8.93 -0.48
CA MET A 134 2.55 -9.60 0.64
C MET A 134 3.80 -8.85 1.12
N ILE A 135 4.59 -8.27 0.21
CA ILE A 135 5.74 -7.43 0.58
C ILE A 135 5.26 -6.16 1.28
N ILE A 136 4.26 -5.47 0.73
CA ILE A 136 3.69 -4.24 1.32
C ILE A 136 3.11 -4.51 2.72
N GLU A 137 2.42 -5.62 2.92
CA GLU A 137 1.94 -6.03 4.24
C GLU A 137 3.11 -6.27 5.21
N GLY A 138 4.14 -7.01 4.79
CA GLY A 138 5.33 -7.21 5.59
C GLY A 138 6.06 -5.90 5.93
N LEU A 139 6.13 -4.95 5.00
CA LEU A 139 6.70 -3.62 5.24
C LEU A 139 5.90 -2.81 6.29
N LYS A 140 4.57 -2.98 6.32
CA LYS A 140 3.72 -2.35 7.36
C LYS A 140 3.89 -2.99 8.73
N GLU A 141 4.13 -4.30 8.78
CA GLU A 141 4.37 -5.00 10.03
C GLU A 141 5.73 -4.64 10.64
N ASP A 142 6.79 -4.58 9.82
CA ASP A 142 8.15 -4.32 10.27
C ASP A 142 8.48 -2.81 10.40
N GLY A 143 7.88 -1.94 9.56
CA GLY A 143 8.16 -0.52 9.51
C GLY A 143 7.30 0.32 10.45
N VAL A 144 7.92 1.04 11.40
CA VAL A 144 7.22 1.95 12.31
C VAL A 144 6.63 3.13 11.56
N MET A 145 7.42 3.75 10.65
CA MET A 145 6.97 4.90 9.88
C MET A 145 5.79 4.57 8.96
N ARG A 146 5.81 3.42 8.29
CA ARG A 146 4.68 2.98 7.43
C ARG A 146 3.39 2.73 8.22
N ARG A 147 3.50 2.34 9.49
CA ARG A 147 2.35 2.15 10.38
C ARG A 147 1.74 3.46 10.86
N LEU A 148 2.56 4.46 11.13
CA LEU A 148 2.14 5.76 11.67
C LEU A 148 1.75 6.77 10.57
N ALA A 149 2.41 6.71 9.42
CA ALA A 149 2.25 7.64 8.30
C ALA A 149 1.02 7.35 7.44
N THR A 150 0.66 8.31 6.59
CA THR A 150 -0.40 8.16 5.59
C THR A 150 0.21 7.75 4.25
N THR A 151 -0.09 6.54 3.77
CA THR A 151 0.39 6.03 2.49
C THR A 151 -0.58 6.38 1.36
N ILE A 152 -0.08 6.94 0.27
CA ILE A 152 -0.84 7.31 -0.93
C ILE A 152 -0.23 6.64 -2.16
N ASN A 153 -1.05 5.89 -2.89
CA ASN A 153 -0.65 5.33 -4.18
C ASN A 153 -0.85 6.36 -5.30
N THR A 154 0.17 6.58 -6.11
CA THR A 154 0.11 7.49 -7.25
C THR A 154 0.49 6.81 -8.56
N ASN A 155 -0.18 7.21 -9.64
CA ASN A 155 0.14 6.75 -10.99
C ASN A 155 0.94 7.82 -11.78
N SER A 156 1.03 9.06 -11.27
CA SER A 156 1.75 10.18 -11.89
C SER A 156 3.17 10.32 -11.37
N GLY A 157 4.02 11.01 -12.12
CA GLY A 157 5.44 11.21 -11.77
C GLY A 157 5.66 12.14 -10.56
N THR A 158 4.72 13.01 -10.22
CA THR A 158 4.80 13.94 -9.08
C THR A 158 3.41 14.12 -8.49
N LEU A 159 3.32 14.09 -7.17
CA LEU A 159 2.10 14.38 -6.44
C LEU A 159 2.23 15.76 -5.79
N LYS A 160 1.30 16.64 -6.08
CA LYS A 160 1.26 17.99 -5.52
C LYS A 160 0.11 18.07 -4.52
N ILE A 161 0.44 18.30 -3.26
CA ILE A 161 -0.52 18.42 -2.18
C ILE A 161 -0.61 19.89 -1.79
N PRO A 162 -1.79 20.53 -1.89
CA PRO A 162 -1.96 21.88 -1.39
C PRO A 162 -1.81 21.87 0.13
N SER A 163 -0.95 22.74 0.66
CA SER A 163 -0.85 23.00 2.09
C SER A 163 -1.48 24.35 2.37
N ALA A 164 -2.32 24.43 3.41
CA ALA A 164 -2.75 25.72 3.91
C ALA A 164 -1.52 26.43 4.50
N GLY A 165 -1.30 27.65 4.05
CA GLY A 165 -0.34 28.56 4.68
C GLY A 165 -0.94 29.19 5.94
N ASP A 166 -0.76 30.47 6.10
CA ASP A 166 -1.30 31.18 7.26
C ASP A 166 -2.84 31.14 7.24
N ASP A 167 -3.44 30.80 8.38
CA ASP A 167 -4.88 30.82 8.56
C ASP A 167 -5.41 32.28 8.62
N ALA A 168 -6.61 32.47 8.10
CA ALA A 168 -7.30 33.76 8.26
C ALA A 168 -7.52 34.08 9.76
N VAL A 169 -7.07 35.22 10.18
CA VAL A 169 -7.24 35.68 11.56
C VAL A 169 -8.52 36.51 11.66
N ALA A 170 -9.49 36.06 12.47
CA ALA A 170 -10.66 36.82 12.79
C ALA A 170 -10.32 37.85 13.90
N THR A 171 -10.61 39.13 13.65
CA THR A 171 -10.41 40.20 14.60
C THR A 171 -11.74 40.79 15.03
N TRP A 172 -11.86 41.13 16.32
CA TRP A 172 -12.99 41.90 16.83
C TRP A 172 -12.84 43.33 16.35
N THR A 173 -13.86 43.88 15.68
CA THR A 173 -13.89 45.23 15.15
C THR A 173 -15.04 46.01 15.77
N ASP A 174 -14.83 47.28 16.07
CA ASP A 174 -15.88 48.19 16.52
C ASP A 174 -16.91 48.43 15.41
N GLU A 175 -18.15 48.80 15.80
CA GLU A 175 -19.32 48.89 14.91
C GLU A 175 -19.14 49.83 13.69
N LYS A 176 -18.12 50.70 13.70
CA LYS A 176 -17.80 51.66 12.63
C LYS A 176 -16.40 51.52 12.06
N ALA A 177 -15.61 50.49 12.48
CA ALA A 177 -14.26 50.28 11.99
C ALA A 177 -14.25 49.36 10.76
N ALA A 178 -13.27 49.57 9.88
CA ALA A 178 -13.06 48.67 8.73
C ALA A 178 -12.57 47.31 9.19
N TYR A 179 -13.08 46.22 8.57
CA TYR A 179 -12.57 44.88 8.82
C TYR A 179 -11.14 44.76 8.34
N SER A 180 -10.29 44.13 9.14
CA SER A 180 -8.93 43.78 8.70
C SER A 180 -8.99 42.63 7.67
N GLN A 181 -8.38 42.85 6.52
CA GLN A 181 -8.27 41.82 5.50
C GLN A 181 -7.02 40.95 5.79
N THR A 182 -7.21 39.65 5.84
CA THR A 182 -6.09 38.72 5.95
C THR A 182 -6.10 37.85 4.67
N ASP A 183 -5.03 37.92 3.90
CA ASP A 183 -4.87 37.07 2.74
C ASP A 183 -4.43 35.70 3.19
N VAL A 184 -5.16 34.67 2.74
CA VAL A 184 -4.80 33.29 2.97
C VAL A 184 -3.77 32.87 1.91
N SER A 185 -2.57 32.51 2.33
CA SER A 185 -1.56 31.97 1.43
C SER A 185 -1.73 30.46 1.29
N PHE A 186 -1.69 29.96 0.05
CA PHE A 186 -1.70 28.53 -0.22
C PHE A 186 -0.29 28.10 -0.61
N GLY A 187 0.29 27.22 0.19
CA GLY A 187 1.52 26.54 -0.15
C GLY A 187 1.23 25.29 -0.98
N GLN A 188 2.26 24.73 -1.59
CA GLN A 188 2.18 23.46 -2.28
C GLN A 188 3.37 22.61 -1.89
N VAL A 189 3.11 21.44 -1.31
CA VAL A 189 4.14 20.44 -1.04
C VAL A 189 4.16 19.46 -2.22
N THR A 190 5.32 19.32 -2.82
CA THR A 190 5.53 18.40 -3.94
C THR A 190 6.25 17.16 -3.44
N LEU A 191 5.64 16.00 -3.68
CA LEU A 191 6.26 14.69 -3.52
C LEU A 191 6.76 14.23 -4.90
N SER A 192 8.05 13.94 -5.00
CA SER A 192 8.69 13.36 -6.18
C SER A 192 8.79 11.84 -6.01
N HIS A 193 9.61 11.16 -6.83
CA HIS A 193 9.80 9.72 -6.70
C HIS A 193 11.28 9.42 -6.69
N HIS A 194 11.77 8.94 -5.56
CA HIS A 194 13.10 8.40 -5.41
C HIS A 194 13.10 6.91 -5.76
N LYS A 195 14.14 6.44 -6.43
CA LYS A 195 14.26 5.04 -6.83
C LYS A 195 15.01 4.26 -5.76
N LEU A 196 14.30 3.36 -5.11
CA LEU A 196 14.91 2.39 -4.20
C LEU A 196 15.16 1.07 -4.94
N GLY A 197 16.31 0.44 -4.73
CA GLY A 197 16.65 -0.84 -5.35
C GLY A 197 17.45 -1.73 -4.41
N ALA A 198 17.10 -3.03 -4.39
CA ALA A 198 17.81 -4.04 -3.65
C ALA A 198 18.20 -5.21 -4.57
N ILE A 199 19.40 -5.78 -4.37
CA ILE A 199 19.85 -6.97 -5.07
C ILE A 199 19.98 -8.10 -4.07
N ILE A 200 19.24 -9.19 -4.31
CA ILE A 200 19.37 -10.44 -3.55
C ILE A 200 20.02 -11.49 -4.43
N LYS A 201 20.94 -12.25 -3.88
CA LYS A 201 21.64 -13.33 -4.57
C LYS A 201 21.16 -14.67 -4.02
N ALA A 202 20.87 -15.62 -4.91
CA ALA A 202 20.58 -16.98 -4.58
C ALA A 202 21.53 -17.92 -5.38
N THR A 203 21.97 -19.01 -4.78
CA THR A 203 22.77 -20.00 -5.50
C THR A 203 21.88 -20.83 -6.42
N GLU A 204 22.43 -21.30 -7.55
CA GLU A 204 21.71 -22.18 -8.48
C GLU A 204 21.26 -23.48 -7.82
N GLU A 205 22.04 -24.00 -6.86
CA GLU A 205 21.67 -25.18 -6.08
C GLU A 205 20.39 -24.94 -5.27
N LEU A 206 20.28 -23.77 -4.59
CA LEU A 206 19.10 -23.39 -3.84
C LEU A 206 17.87 -23.22 -4.74
N LEU A 207 18.06 -22.67 -5.95
CA LEU A 207 17.00 -22.49 -6.94
C LEU A 207 16.47 -23.83 -7.49
N ASN A 208 17.35 -24.82 -7.61
CA ASN A 208 17.03 -26.15 -8.15
C ASN A 208 16.48 -27.11 -7.09
N ASP A 209 16.72 -26.84 -5.80
CA ASP A 209 16.20 -27.66 -4.71
C ASP A 209 14.68 -27.43 -4.55
N SER A 210 13.90 -28.45 -4.92
CA SER A 210 12.44 -28.40 -4.87
C SER A 210 11.86 -28.40 -3.44
N ALA A 211 12.66 -28.75 -2.44
CA ALA A 211 12.26 -28.78 -1.03
C ALA A 211 12.27 -27.38 -0.41
N PHE A 212 12.96 -26.42 -1.04
CA PHE A 212 13.09 -25.07 -0.53
C PHE A 212 12.06 -24.12 -1.14
N ASN A 213 11.28 -23.44 -0.28
CA ASN A 213 10.36 -22.41 -0.73
C ASN A 213 11.09 -21.08 -1.00
N ILE A 214 11.59 -20.94 -2.22
CA ILE A 214 12.37 -19.80 -2.66
C ILE A 214 11.57 -18.51 -2.67
N GLU A 215 10.27 -18.61 -2.94
CA GLU A 215 9.34 -17.47 -2.94
C GLU A 215 9.29 -16.80 -1.56
N ALA A 216 9.06 -17.58 -0.51
CA ALA A 216 9.04 -17.09 0.86
C ALA A 216 10.41 -16.58 1.33
N TYR A 217 11.50 -17.14 0.81
CA TYR A 217 12.84 -16.63 1.11
C TYR A 217 13.09 -15.26 0.48
N ILE A 218 12.81 -15.13 -0.81
CA ILE A 218 12.99 -13.86 -1.54
C ILE A 218 12.07 -12.79 -0.95
N GLN A 219 10.81 -13.12 -0.66
CA GLN A 219 9.87 -12.21 -0.03
C GLN A 219 10.44 -11.64 1.28
N ARG A 220 10.82 -12.50 2.22
CA ARG A 220 11.37 -12.06 3.52
C ARG A 220 12.64 -11.24 3.39
N ALA A 221 13.55 -11.65 2.52
CA ALA A 221 14.81 -10.94 2.30
C ALA A 221 14.57 -9.57 1.67
N LEU A 222 13.62 -9.46 0.72
CA LEU A 222 13.21 -8.20 0.09
C LEU A 222 12.53 -7.26 1.08
N THR A 223 11.51 -7.75 1.79
CA THR A 223 10.79 -6.96 2.79
C THR A 223 11.76 -6.37 3.80
N ARG A 224 12.69 -7.17 4.31
CA ARG A 224 13.68 -6.70 5.25
C ARG A 224 14.63 -5.66 4.64
N ALA A 225 15.17 -5.91 3.45
CA ALA A 225 16.14 -5.00 2.82
C ALA A 225 15.49 -3.65 2.45
N ILE A 226 14.30 -3.67 1.88
CA ILE A 226 13.55 -2.46 1.52
C ILE A 226 13.08 -1.75 2.79
N GLY A 227 12.49 -2.47 3.75
CA GLY A 227 11.95 -1.89 4.98
C GLY A 227 13.00 -1.13 5.80
N VAL A 228 14.19 -1.70 5.96
CA VAL A 228 15.32 -1.01 6.65
C VAL A 228 15.72 0.27 5.92
N ALA A 229 15.85 0.21 4.59
CA ALA A 229 16.27 1.36 3.80
C ALA A 229 15.22 2.49 3.79
N GLU A 230 13.94 2.12 3.67
CA GLU A 230 12.83 3.08 3.73
C GLU A 230 12.68 3.72 5.11
N GLU A 231 12.70 2.90 6.16
CA GLU A 231 12.58 3.39 7.54
C GLU A 231 13.69 4.38 7.85
N ALA A 232 14.95 4.07 7.49
CA ALA A 232 16.08 4.98 7.64
C ALA A 232 15.87 6.28 6.84
N ALA A 233 15.37 6.21 5.60
CA ALA A 233 15.11 7.37 4.77
C ALA A 233 13.95 8.23 5.32
N PHE A 234 12.86 7.63 5.76
CA PHE A 234 11.70 8.36 6.31
C PHE A 234 12.01 9.01 7.66
N ILE A 235 12.98 8.52 8.41
CA ILE A 235 13.39 9.14 9.68
C ILE A 235 14.44 10.23 9.44
N THR A 236 15.51 9.95 8.68
CA THR A 236 16.73 10.79 8.63
C THR A 236 17.05 11.36 7.26
N GLY A 237 16.31 11.00 6.20
CA GLY A 237 16.63 11.43 4.83
C GLY A 237 16.70 12.95 4.68
N THR A 238 17.54 13.42 3.79
CA THR A 238 17.78 14.86 3.58
C THR A 238 16.90 15.45 2.49
N GLY A 239 16.47 14.64 1.52
CA GLY A 239 15.54 15.05 0.46
C GLY A 239 16.08 16.00 -0.61
N VAL A 240 17.24 16.57 -0.43
CA VAL A 240 17.75 17.68 -1.26
C VAL A 240 19.20 17.48 -1.70
N ASP A 241 19.89 16.49 -1.17
CA ASP A 241 21.30 16.28 -1.53
C ASP A 241 21.40 15.63 -2.91
N PRO A 242 22.07 16.25 -3.91
CA PRO A 242 22.28 15.63 -5.22
C PRO A 242 23.05 14.30 -5.18
N GLN A 243 23.73 14.03 -4.07
CA GLN A 243 24.47 12.79 -3.83
C GLN A 243 23.67 11.77 -3.02
N ASP A 244 22.52 12.19 -2.44
CA ASP A 244 21.69 11.39 -1.58
C ASP A 244 20.21 11.53 -2.03
N ASP A 245 19.87 10.85 -3.12
CA ASP A 245 18.52 10.83 -3.71
C ASP A 245 17.54 10.00 -2.87
N ARG A 246 17.27 10.47 -1.64
CA ARG A 246 16.37 9.85 -0.66
C ARG A 246 15.18 10.76 -0.32
N PRO A 247 14.05 10.19 0.14
CA PRO A 247 12.93 10.94 0.72
C PRO A 247 13.36 11.91 1.83
N THR A 248 12.57 12.95 2.07
CA THR A 248 12.82 13.84 3.21
C THR A 248 12.33 13.19 4.49
N GLY A 249 13.24 12.97 5.43
CA GLY A 249 12.94 12.36 6.72
C GLY A 249 12.18 13.29 7.67
N VAL A 250 11.42 12.70 8.58
CA VAL A 250 10.64 13.44 9.56
C VAL A 250 11.51 14.33 10.48
N ILE A 251 12.74 13.89 10.81
CA ILE A 251 13.69 14.70 11.62
C ILE A 251 14.08 15.97 10.86
N THR A 252 14.23 15.87 9.55
CA THR A 252 14.64 17.00 8.69
C THR A 252 13.50 18.01 8.56
N ASP A 253 12.29 17.53 8.26
CA ASP A 253 11.12 18.39 7.99
C ASP A 253 10.45 18.96 9.25
N ALA A 254 10.59 18.32 10.41
CA ALA A 254 9.98 18.82 11.65
C ALA A 254 10.55 20.19 12.03
N THR A 255 9.68 21.16 12.27
CA THR A 255 10.09 22.58 12.48
C THR A 255 10.35 22.93 13.93
N GLY A 256 9.68 22.35 14.89
CA GLY A 256 9.87 22.70 16.30
C GLY A 256 11.15 22.07 16.86
N LEU A 257 12.11 22.89 17.23
CA LEU A 257 13.36 22.45 17.87
C LEU A 257 13.37 22.90 19.33
N LEU A 258 13.23 21.97 20.25
CA LEU A 258 13.46 22.19 21.67
C LEU A 258 14.85 21.64 22.02
N THR A 259 15.67 22.44 22.71
CA THR A 259 17.01 22.01 23.12
C THR A 259 16.97 21.54 24.57
N CYS A 260 17.61 20.39 24.87
CA CYS A 260 17.74 19.92 26.23
C CYS A 260 18.44 20.95 27.12
N ALA A 261 17.95 21.13 28.33
CA ALA A 261 18.53 22.05 29.30
C ALA A 261 19.95 21.67 29.69
N THR A 262 20.30 20.40 29.63
CA THR A 262 21.66 19.91 29.89
C THR A 262 22.20 19.21 28.65
N PRO A 263 23.34 19.66 28.09
CA PRO A 263 23.95 19.02 26.93
C PRO A 263 24.20 17.52 27.16
N GLY A 264 23.86 16.70 26.17
CA GLY A 264 24.08 15.25 26.20
C GLY A 264 23.18 14.47 27.16
N THR A 265 22.25 15.13 27.85
CA THR A 265 21.38 14.45 28.85
C THR A 265 19.94 14.88 28.69
N ILE A 266 19.03 13.91 28.61
CA ILE A 266 17.58 14.14 28.59
C ILE A 266 17.08 14.12 30.05
N LYS A 267 16.33 15.12 30.45
CA LYS A 267 15.65 15.22 31.76
C LYS A 267 14.13 15.11 31.59
N ALA A 268 13.46 14.81 32.68
CA ALA A 268 12.00 14.73 32.71
C ALA A 268 11.32 16.05 32.27
N ASP A 269 11.88 17.18 32.70
CA ASP A 269 11.38 18.51 32.35
C ASP A 269 11.48 18.78 30.84
N ASP A 270 12.54 18.28 30.15
CA ASP A 270 12.69 18.39 28.71
C ASP A 270 11.57 17.65 27.98
N ILE A 271 11.15 16.48 28.48
CA ILE A 271 10.06 15.69 27.91
C ILE A 271 8.73 16.40 28.12
N ILE A 272 8.50 16.96 29.32
CA ILE A 272 7.29 17.72 29.63
C ILE A 272 7.21 18.95 28.71
N ASN A 273 8.30 19.69 28.57
CA ASN A 273 8.36 20.85 27.69
C ASN A 273 8.08 20.49 26.23
N LEU A 274 8.61 19.36 25.74
CA LEU A 274 8.35 18.85 24.40
C LEU A 274 6.85 18.57 24.17
N ILE A 275 6.16 17.97 25.16
CA ILE A 275 4.72 17.70 25.07
C ILE A 275 3.93 19.00 24.94
N TYR A 276 4.27 20.00 25.75
CA TYR A 276 3.53 21.25 25.78
C TYR A 276 3.89 22.24 24.65
N ASP A 277 5.05 22.07 24.02
CA ASP A 277 5.43 22.80 22.81
C ASP A 277 4.57 22.40 21.59
N LEU A 278 4.07 21.18 21.55
CA LEU A 278 3.14 20.75 20.52
C LEU A 278 1.74 21.33 20.77
N LYS A 279 1.12 21.90 19.72
CA LYS A 279 -0.24 22.45 19.78
C LYS A 279 -1.26 21.38 20.20
N ALA A 280 -2.24 21.76 21.00
CA ALA A 280 -3.23 20.85 21.59
C ALA A 280 -4.01 19.97 20.59
N PRO A 281 -4.38 20.42 19.38
CA PRO A 281 -5.05 19.57 18.39
C PRO A 281 -4.25 18.34 18.00
N TYR A 282 -2.93 18.46 17.82
CA TYR A 282 -2.05 17.36 17.40
C TYR A 282 -1.72 16.40 18.53
N ARG A 283 -1.76 16.86 19.81
CA ARG A 283 -1.48 16.04 20.98
C ARG A 283 -2.41 14.83 21.14
N LYS A 284 -3.64 14.91 20.62
CA LYS A 284 -4.62 13.81 20.76
C LYS A 284 -4.18 12.51 20.09
N ARG A 285 -3.39 12.60 19.02
CA ARG A 285 -2.89 11.46 18.22
C ARG A 285 -1.37 11.37 18.24
N ALA A 286 -0.75 12.14 19.13
CA ALA A 286 0.70 12.22 19.20
C ALA A 286 1.30 10.94 19.76
N VAL A 287 2.45 10.57 19.20
CA VAL A 287 3.26 9.42 19.54
C VAL A 287 4.69 9.88 19.76
N PHE A 288 5.38 9.30 20.71
CA PHE A 288 6.83 9.46 20.82
C PHE A 288 7.54 8.49 19.89
N MET A 289 8.59 8.98 19.23
CA MET A 289 9.47 8.14 18.41
C MET A 289 10.92 8.34 18.85
N THR A 290 11.61 7.23 19.08
CA THR A 290 13.00 7.25 19.54
C THR A 290 13.72 5.93 19.22
N ASN A 291 15.01 5.87 19.53
CA ASN A 291 15.76 4.61 19.53
C ASN A 291 15.63 3.89 20.89
N ASP A 292 15.70 2.56 20.86
CA ASP A 292 15.58 1.71 22.03
C ASP A 292 16.64 2.01 23.10
N ALA A 293 17.87 2.32 22.68
CA ALA A 293 18.95 2.72 23.59
C ALA A 293 18.64 4.04 24.31
N THR A 294 18.06 5.00 23.61
CA THR A 294 17.62 6.29 24.19
C THR A 294 16.46 6.08 25.15
N LEU A 295 15.49 5.24 24.76
CA LEU A 295 14.36 4.87 25.62
C LEU A 295 14.81 4.23 26.91
N ALA A 296 15.81 3.32 26.85
CA ALA A 296 16.41 2.73 28.04
C ALA A 296 17.06 3.78 28.95
N GLY A 297 17.64 4.84 28.36
CA GLY A 297 18.15 6.01 29.10
C GLY A 297 17.05 6.76 29.84
N ILE A 298 15.95 7.05 29.14
CA ILE A 298 14.78 7.74 29.69
C ILE A 298 14.14 6.92 30.82
N ARG A 299 14.04 5.59 30.67
CA ARG A 299 13.54 4.70 31.73
C ARG A 299 14.36 4.70 33.01
N LYS A 300 15.64 5.03 32.94
CA LYS A 300 16.55 5.10 34.08
C LYS A 300 16.48 6.43 34.81
N LEU A 301 15.67 7.38 34.38
CA LEU A 301 15.46 8.64 35.09
C LEU A 301 14.86 8.39 36.47
N LYS A 302 15.49 9.01 37.47
CA LYS A 302 15.08 8.90 38.88
C LYS A 302 14.68 10.26 39.43
N ASP A 303 13.78 10.26 40.38
CA ASP A 303 13.44 11.43 41.17
C ASP A 303 14.52 11.78 42.20
N GLY A 304 14.35 12.86 42.97
CA GLY A 304 15.26 13.28 44.05
C GLY A 304 15.43 12.25 45.18
N ASN A 305 14.55 11.25 45.26
CA ASN A 305 14.57 10.17 46.24
C ASN A 305 15.17 8.87 45.69
N GLY A 306 15.61 8.86 44.41
CA GLY A 306 16.19 7.70 43.76
C GLY A 306 15.17 6.69 43.21
N ILE A 307 13.89 7.05 43.14
CA ILE A 307 12.83 6.21 42.60
C ILE A 307 12.74 6.46 41.08
N TYR A 308 12.57 5.39 40.31
CA TYR A 308 12.37 5.51 38.89
C TYR A 308 11.07 6.26 38.56
N MET A 309 11.18 7.31 37.75
CA MET A 309 10.04 8.16 37.39
C MET A 309 9.07 7.48 36.44
N TRP A 310 9.56 6.59 35.60
CA TRP A 310 8.75 5.81 34.69
C TRP A 310 8.48 4.43 35.25
N GLN A 311 7.21 4.14 35.48
CA GLN A 311 6.75 2.79 35.82
C GLN A 311 6.22 2.14 34.54
N PRO A 312 6.76 0.98 34.10
CA PRO A 312 6.23 0.27 32.96
C PRO A 312 4.80 -0.18 33.25
N ALA A 313 3.99 -0.30 32.17
CA ALA A 313 2.65 -0.85 32.27
C ALA A 313 2.74 -2.27 32.87
N LEU A 314 2.16 -2.48 34.07
CA LEU A 314 2.11 -3.79 34.71
C LEU A 314 1.13 -4.75 34.02
N THR A 315 0.35 -4.27 33.06
CA THR A 315 -0.65 -5.05 32.34
C THR A 315 -0.03 -5.58 31.03
N GLN A 316 0.05 -6.89 30.95
CA GLN A 316 0.56 -7.58 29.74
C GLN A 316 -0.28 -7.20 28.50
N GLY A 317 0.38 -6.73 27.43
CA GLY A 317 -0.27 -6.39 26.15
C GLY A 317 -0.62 -4.93 25.92
N GLN A 318 -0.33 -4.01 26.87
CA GLN A 318 -0.43 -2.58 26.58
C GLN A 318 0.91 -2.01 26.08
N PRO A 319 0.92 -1.18 25.02
CA PRO A 319 2.14 -0.52 24.57
C PRO A 319 2.69 0.39 25.68
N ASP A 320 4.00 0.50 25.73
CA ASP A 320 4.70 1.40 26.65
C ASP A 320 4.21 2.85 26.47
N ARG A 321 3.89 3.52 27.57
CA ARG A 321 3.44 4.90 27.58
C ARG A 321 4.38 5.79 28.35
N LEU A 322 4.84 6.85 27.72
CA LEU A 322 5.61 7.92 28.34
C LEU A 322 4.69 9.12 28.59
N MET A 323 4.50 9.50 29.84
CA MET A 323 3.58 10.60 30.23
C MET A 323 2.15 10.45 29.65
N GLY A 324 1.67 9.21 29.49
CA GLY A 324 0.34 8.90 28.96
C GLY A 324 0.24 8.75 27.44
N TYR A 325 1.31 9.06 26.68
CA TYR A 325 1.37 8.90 25.24
C TYR A 325 2.09 7.61 24.83
N PRO A 326 1.68 6.97 23.72
CA PRO A 326 2.37 5.79 23.22
C PRO A 326 3.80 6.11 22.78
N VAL A 327 4.68 5.13 22.89
CA VAL A 327 6.08 5.25 22.47
C VAL A 327 6.36 4.15 21.46
N GLU A 328 6.88 4.56 20.33
CA GLU A 328 7.34 3.68 19.25
C GLU A 328 8.87 3.76 19.15
N THR A 329 9.51 2.60 19.05
CA THR A 329 10.96 2.53 18.87
C THR A 329 11.32 2.00 17.49
N SER A 330 12.28 2.64 16.85
CA SER A 330 12.82 2.16 15.59
C SER A 330 14.34 1.95 15.73
N PRO A 331 14.88 0.80 15.28
CA PRO A 331 16.31 0.56 15.27
C PRO A 331 17.06 1.52 14.34
N GLU A 332 16.37 2.01 13.29
CA GLU A 332 16.94 2.96 12.32
C GLU A 332 16.94 4.42 12.82
N TYR A 333 16.33 4.67 13.98
CA TYR A 333 16.35 5.99 14.61
C TYR A 333 17.74 6.28 15.17
N PRO A 334 18.31 7.50 14.93
CA PRO A 334 19.64 7.85 15.40
C PRO A 334 19.81 7.72 16.93
N VAL A 335 20.82 7.02 17.34
CA VAL A 335 21.19 6.88 18.76
C VAL A 335 21.83 8.18 19.24
N LEU A 336 21.56 8.54 20.49
CA LEU A 336 22.32 9.61 21.13
C LEU A 336 23.80 9.22 21.23
N GLY A 337 24.64 9.86 20.43
CA GLY A 337 26.07 9.56 20.34
C GLY A 337 26.86 10.02 21.57
N ALA A 338 28.07 9.50 21.71
CA ALA A 338 29.03 9.94 22.73
C ALA A 338 30.05 10.96 22.21
N THR A 339 30.02 11.27 20.90
CA THR A 339 30.94 12.20 20.24
C THR A 339 30.33 13.59 20.11
N ALA A 340 31.17 14.60 19.95
CA ALA A 340 30.73 15.97 19.71
C ALA A 340 29.80 16.04 18.48
N GLY A 341 28.66 16.69 18.63
CA GLY A 341 27.64 16.82 17.59
C GLY A 341 26.28 17.19 18.11
N THR A 342 25.38 17.54 17.20
CA THR A 342 23.98 17.81 17.52
C THR A 342 23.14 16.57 17.19
N TYR A 343 22.40 16.11 18.16
CA TYR A 343 21.56 14.92 18.06
C TYR A 343 20.09 15.28 18.29
N VAL A 344 19.19 14.53 17.69
CA VAL A 344 17.73 14.60 17.93
C VAL A 344 17.29 13.28 18.53
N PRO A 345 17.42 13.08 19.84
CA PRO A 345 17.15 11.80 20.48
C PRO A 345 15.66 11.42 20.55
N LEU A 346 14.77 12.40 20.43
CA LEU A 346 13.32 12.17 20.64
C LEU A 346 12.50 13.05 19.72
N LEU A 347 11.51 12.45 19.07
CA LEU A 347 10.43 13.13 18.37
C LEU A 347 9.10 12.92 19.12
N PHE A 348 8.22 13.92 19.02
CA PHE A 348 6.87 13.86 19.56
C PHE A 348 5.91 14.55 18.63
N GLY A 349 4.87 13.88 18.16
CA GLY A 349 3.89 14.47 17.26
C GLY A 349 2.92 13.50 16.64
N ASP A 350 2.06 14.03 15.77
CA ASP A 350 1.12 13.25 14.96
C ASP A 350 1.76 12.93 13.61
N PHE A 351 2.31 11.73 13.50
CA PHE A 351 3.00 11.24 12.29
C PHE A 351 2.04 10.93 11.14
N SER A 352 0.72 10.97 11.33
CA SER A 352 -0.23 10.80 10.23
C SER A 352 -0.14 11.92 9.18
N TRP A 353 0.51 13.05 9.53
CA TRP A 353 0.83 14.14 8.60
C TRP A 353 2.11 13.90 7.78
N TYR A 354 2.83 12.83 8.05
CA TYR A 354 3.88 12.35 7.17
C TYR A 354 3.26 11.50 6.07
N TYR A 355 3.41 11.92 4.83
CA TYR A 355 2.83 11.24 3.68
C TYR A 355 3.89 10.46 2.93
N ILE A 356 3.59 9.20 2.66
CA ILE A 356 4.41 8.31 1.86
C ILE A 356 3.70 8.13 0.53
N ALA A 357 4.33 8.60 -0.56
CA ALA A 357 3.83 8.45 -1.91
C ALA A 357 4.48 7.24 -2.57
N GLU A 358 3.71 6.22 -2.88
CA GLU A 358 4.15 5.03 -3.60
C GLU A 358 3.71 5.11 -5.06
N ARG A 359 4.64 4.87 -5.99
CA ARG A 359 4.28 4.67 -7.38
C ARG A 359 4.03 3.19 -7.61
N LYS A 360 2.84 2.84 -8.12
CA LYS A 360 2.49 1.46 -8.49
C LYS A 360 3.54 0.87 -9.44
N GLY A 361 4.04 -0.32 -9.11
CA GLY A 361 4.90 -1.11 -9.96
C GLY A 361 6.29 -1.37 -9.40
N MET A 362 6.35 -2.19 -8.34
CA MET A 362 7.59 -2.88 -7.98
C MET A 362 8.00 -3.78 -9.15
N THR A 363 9.25 -3.71 -9.58
CA THR A 363 9.77 -4.54 -10.67
C THR A 363 10.90 -5.41 -10.18
N ILE A 364 10.89 -6.68 -10.60
CA ILE A 364 11.99 -7.63 -10.34
C ILE A 364 12.67 -7.97 -11.65
N LYS A 365 14.01 -7.90 -11.67
CA LYS A 365 14.85 -8.35 -12.79
C LYS A 365 15.76 -9.48 -12.32
N ALA A 366 15.73 -10.60 -13.02
CA ALA A 366 16.72 -11.65 -12.82
C ALA A 366 18.04 -11.27 -13.52
N LEU A 367 19.14 -11.29 -12.78
CA LEU A 367 20.48 -10.97 -13.26
C LEU A 367 21.28 -12.29 -13.38
N ASN A 368 20.99 -13.05 -14.43
CA ASN A 368 21.58 -14.38 -14.61
C ASN A 368 23.07 -14.30 -15.04
N GLU A 369 23.41 -13.32 -15.87
CA GLU A 369 24.76 -13.20 -16.43
C GLU A 369 25.76 -12.59 -15.44
N LEU A 370 25.33 -11.60 -14.64
CA LEU A 370 26.23 -10.83 -13.77
C LEU A 370 26.90 -11.68 -12.69
N PHE A 371 26.22 -12.72 -12.21
CA PHE A 371 26.70 -13.57 -11.11
C PHE A 371 26.95 -15.02 -11.53
N ALA A 372 26.86 -15.33 -12.84
CA ALA A 372 27.03 -16.68 -13.40
C ALA A 372 28.41 -17.28 -13.04
N VAL A 373 29.47 -16.48 -13.03
CA VAL A 373 30.83 -16.90 -12.65
C VAL A 373 30.90 -17.47 -11.24
N ASN A 374 29.99 -17.06 -10.36
CA ASN A 374 29.93 -17.52 -8.96
C ASN A 374 28.84 -18.59 -8.74
N GLY A 375 28.20 -19.11 -9.79
CA GLY A 375 27.07 -20.05 -9.67
C GLY A 375 25.87 -19.46 -8.93
N GLN A 376 25.63 -18.16 -9.09
CA GLN A 376 24.56 -17.43 -8.41
C GLN A 376 23.68 -16.68 -9.41
N VAL A 377 22.42 -16.55 -9.08
CA VAL A 377 21.45 -15.70 -9.77
C VAL A 377 21.12 -14.50 -8.87
N GLY A 378 21.23 -13.29 -9.41
CA GLY A 378 20.84 -12.06 -8.71
C GLY A 378 19.39 -11.69 -9.03
N PHE A 379 18.65 -11.23 -8.03
CA PHE A 379 17.31 -10.65 -8.20
C PHE A 379 17.38 -9.18 -7.84
N LEU A 380 17.31 -8.31 -8.84
CA LEU A 380 17.23 -6.86 -8.66
C LEU A 380 15.77 -6.46 -8.53
N VAL A 381 15.42 -5.94 -7.38
CA VAL A 381 14.11 -5.35 -7.14
C VAL A 381 14.23 -3.84 -7.14
N THR A 382 13.30 -3.16 -7.78
CA THR A 382 13.23 -1.72 -7.78
C THR A 382 11.82 -1.24 -7.46
N GLU A 383 11.76 -0.23 -6.60
CA GLU A 383 10.56 0.48 -6.19
C GLU A 383 10.77 1.99 -6.34
N ARG A 384 9.69 2.74 -6.39
CA ARG A 384 9.72 4.21 -6.39
C ARG A 384 8.82 4.73 -5.30
N VAL A 385 9.44 5.38 -4.33
CA VAL A 385 8.78 5.91 -3.14
C VAL A 385 9.29 7.31 -2.84
N ASP A 386 8.46 8.14 -2.23
CA ASP A 386 8.83 9.41 -1.65
C ASP A 386 8.12 9.59 -0.31
N GLY A 387 8.71 10.37 0.59
CA GLY A 387 8.15 10.68 1.89
C GLY A 387 8.41 12.13 2.28
N LYS A 388 7.38 12.78 2.82
CA LYS A 388 7.49 14.16 3.27
C LYS A 388 6.46 14.50 4.34
N LEU A 389 6.86 15.34 5.29
CA LEU A 389 5.96 15.89 6.30
C LEU A 389 5.16 17.07 5.69
N ILE A 390 3.85 16.86 5.49
CA ILE A 390 3.01 17.89 4.86
C ILE A 390 2.76 19.07 5.80
N LEU A 391 2.66 18.78 7.10
CA LEU A 391 2.45 19.80 8.13
C LEU A 391 3.57 19.75 9.17
N PRO A 392 4.66 20.53 8.95
CA PRO A 392 5.86 20.48 9.81
C PRO A 392 5.60 20.81 11.28
N GLU A 393 4.56 21.58 11.59
CA GLU A 393 4.19 21.92 12.97
C GLU A 393 3.52 20.78 13.75
N ALA A 394 3.09 19.71 13.07
CA ALA A 394 2.47 18.55 13.70
C ALA A 394 3.47 17.65 14.45
N VAL A 395 4.77 17.83 14.22
CA VAL A 395 5.85 17.07 14.86
C VAL A 395 6.88 18.02 15.47
N ARG A 396 7.29 17.74 16.69
CA ARG A 396 8.31 18.46 17.45
C ARG A 396 9.53 17.57 17.70
N LYS A 397 10.70 18.18 17.70
CA LYS A 397 11.96 17.47 17.94
C LYS A 397 12.69 18.03 19.15
N LEU A 398 13.14 17.12 19.99
CA LEU A 398 14.05 17.41 21.08
C LEU A 398 15.48 17.28 20.57
N SER A 399 16.29 18.29 20.75
CA SER A 399 17.71 18.25 20.35
C SER A 399 18.62 18.36 21.57
N THR A 400 19.81 17.81 21.45
CA THR A 400 20.88 18.00 22.41
C THR A 400 22.20 18.10 21.68
N THR A 401 23.09 18.94 22.21
CA THR A 401 24.44 19.12 21.65
C THR A 401 25.46 18.56 22.62
N ILE A 402 26.36 17.73 22.15
CA ILE A 402 27.49 17.21 22.90
C ILE A 402 28.75 17.97 22.40
N SER A 403 29.44 18.63 23.30
CA SER A 403 30.65 19.37 23.01
C SER A 403 31.88 18.53 23.18
#